data_3e1d1724fe06f2b77f669b836e9911fc
#
_entry.id   3e1d1724fe06f2b77f669b836e9911fc
#
_cell.length_a   1.000
_cell.length_b   1.000
_cell.length_c   1.000
_cell.angle_alpha   90.00
_cell.angle_beta   90.00
_cell.angle_gamma   90.00
#
_symmetry.space_group_name_H-M   'P 1'
#
loop_
_entity.id
_entity.type
_entity.pdbx_description
1 polymer ?
#
loop_
_entity_poly.entity_id
_entity_poly.type
_entity_poly.pdbx_seq_one_letter_code
_entity_poly.pdbx_strand_id
1 'polypeptide(L)'
;MRYEFKSSFDRSIKSINARQKTAVFEACFAFLDLLEAHFPLPAGIGLKRLQDDYWEVRQGLHIRILFRWRQDLIEFVLAGDHDSIKDFLKKS
;
A
#
# COMPACT_ATOMS: atom_id res chain seq x y z
N MET A 1 -10.62 11.56 3.64
CA MET A 1 -9.84 10.40 4.15
C MET A 1 -8.47 10.87 4.58
N ARG A 2 -8.07 10.59 5.83
CA ARG A 2 -6.74 10.95 6.30
C ARG A 2 -5.75 9.87 5.90
N TYR A 3 -4.50 10.23 5.71
CA TYR A 3 -3.47 9.25 5.38
C TYR A 3 -2.12 9.66 5.97
N GLU A 4 -1.27 8.67 6.15
CA GLU A 4 0.11 8.85 6.61
C GLU A 4 1.03 7.88 5.87
N PHE A 5 2.26 8.30 5.65
CA PHE A 5 3.34 7.41 5.22
C PHE A 5 4.22 7.16 6.42
N LYS A 6 4.26 5.91 6.88
CA LYS A 6 5.04 5.54 8.07
C LYS A 6 6.53 5.48 7.74
N SER A 7 7.38 5.55 8.75
CA SER A 7 8.83 5.49 8.55
C SER A 7 9.28 4.18 7.90
N SER A 8 8.57 3.08 8.16
CA SER A 8 8.84 1.79 7.51
C SER A 8 8.61 1.87 6.01
N PHE A 9 7.58 2.61 5.58
CA PHE A 9 7.32 2.85 4.16
C PHE A 9 8.47 3.64 3.55
N ASP A 10 8.88 4.72 4.19
CA ASP A 10 9.97 5.57 3.70
C ASP A 10 11.26 4.76 3.54
N ARG A 11 11.55 3.88 4.49
CA ARG A 11 12.73 3.01 4.38
C ARG A 11 12.59 2.02 3.23
N SER A 12 11.42 1.45 3.05
CA SER A 12 11.21 0.42 2.03
C SER A 12 11.37 0.96 0.62
N ILE A 13 10.93 2.19 0.34
CA ILE A 13 11.02 2.74 -1.01
C ILE A 13 12.44 3.13 -1.41
N LYS A 14 13.37 3.20 -0.46
CA LYS A 14 14.76 3.52 -0.78
C LYS A 14 15.43 2.43 -1.61
N SER A 15 14.94 1.21 -1.54
CA SER A 15 15.54 0.07 -2.26
C SER A 15 14.95 -0.12 -3.66
N ILE A 16 13.95 0.63 -4.06
CA ILE A 16 13.35 0.52 -5.39
C ILE A 16 13.82 1.68 -6.27
N ASN A 17 13.82 1.45 -7.60
CA ASN A 17 14.32 2.46 -8.53
C ASN A 17 13.36 3.65 -8.64
N ALA A 18 13.84 4.75 -9.24
CA ALA A 18 13.08 6.00 -9.32
C ALA A 18 11.75 5.84 -10.05
N ARG A 19 11.72 5.06 -11.14
CA ARG A 19 10.50 4.82 -11.90
C ARG A 19 9.47 4.10 -11.06
N GLN A 20 9.89 3.04 -10.36
CA GLN A 20 9.00 2.27 -9.51
C GLN A 20 8.52 3.10 -8.32
N LYS A 21 9.40 3.91 -7.76
CA LYS A 21 9.04 4.81 -6.64
C LYS A 21 7.92 5.76 -7.04
N THR A 22 8.04 6.40 -8.21
CA THR A 22 7.00 7.27 -8.74
C THR A 22 5.68 6.50 -8.91
N ALA A 23 5.74 5.31 -9.51
CA ALA A 23 4.55 4.48 -9.73
C ALA A 23 3.89 4.08 -8.41
N VAL A 24 4.68 3.79 -7.37
CA VAL A 24 4.14 3.45 -6.04
C VAL A 24 3.37 4.62 -5.46
N PHE A 25 3.95 5.84 -5.48
CA PHE A 25 3.25 7.00 -4.97
C PHE A 25 1.99 7.33 -5.76
N GLU A 26 2.06 7.22 -7.08
CA GLU A 26 0.88 7.41 -7.93
C GLU A 26 -0.23 6.42 -7.56
N ALA A 27 0.14 5.16 -7.32
CA ALA A 27 -0.84 4.15 -6.92
C ALA A 27 -1.44 4.45 -5.56
N CYS A 28 -0.64 4.93 -4.60
CA CYS A 28 -1.15 5.31 -3.28
C CYS A 28 -2.19 6.43 -3.40
N PHE A 29 -1.87 7.47 -4.16
CA PHE A 29 -2.79 8.61 -4.29
C PHE A 29 -4.01 8.27 -5.13
N ALA A 30 -3.87 7.44 -6.16
CA ALA A 30 -5.02 6.97 -6.94
C ALA A 30 -5.98 6.15 -6.07
N PHE A 31 -5.44 5.30 -5.19
CA PHE A 31 -6.25 4.53 -4.27
C PHE A 31 -7.01 5.44 -3.29
N LEU A 32 -6.33 6.44 -2.74
CA LEU A 32 -6.97 7.40 -1.84
C LEU A 32 -8.09 8.16 -2.54
N ASP A 33 -7.87 8.55 -3.80
CA ASP A 33 -8.89 9.26 -4.58
C ASP A 33 -10.13 8.39 -4.79
N LEU A 34 -9.96 7.10 -5.07
CA LEU A 34 -11.09 6.19 -5.21
C LEU A 34 -11.89 6.05 -3.93
N LEU A 35 -11.20 5.97 -2.79
CA LEU A 35 -11.86 5.90 -1.49
C LEU A 35 -12.61 7.18 -1.18
N GLU A 36 -12.01 8.33 -1.45
CA GLU A 36 -12.59 9.64 -1.19
C GLU A 36 -13.86 9.86 -2.02
N ALA A 37 -13.84 9.40 -3.27
CA ALA A 37 -14.98 9.53 -4.18
C ALA A 37 -16.09 8.52 -3.89
N HIS A 38 -15.87 7.58 -2.99
CA HIS A 38 -16.81 6.50 -2.67
C HIS A 38 -17.22 5.67 -3.89
N PHE A 39 -16.36 5.62 -4.91
CA PHE A 39 -16.59 4.75 -6.07
C PHE A 39 -16.31 3.30 -5.71
N PRO A 40 -17.04 2.35 -6.32
CA PRO A 40 -16.67 0.94 -6.20
C PRO A 40 -15.24 0.75 -6.72
N LEU A 41 -14.43 -0.02 -6.00
CA LEU A 41 -13.06 -0.28 -6.43
C LEU A 41 -13.07 -1.16 -7.68
N PRO A 42 -12.27 -0.81 -8.71
CA PRO A 42 -12.26 -1.61 -9.94
C PRO A 42 -11.78 -3.03 -9.68
N ALA A 43 -12.35 -3.98 -10.41
CA ALA A 43 -11.84 -5.34 -10.43
C ALA A 43 -10.40 -5.30 -10.95
N GLY A 44 -9.50 -6.09 -10.35
CA GLY A 44 -8.12 -6.14 -10.79
C GLY A 44 -7.18 -5.14 -10.13
N ILE A 45 -7.68 -4.24 -9.27
CA ILE A 45 -6.81 -3.36 -8.51
C ILE A 45 -5.90 -4.16 -7.54
N GLY A 46 -6.29 -5.40 -7.27
CA GLY A 46 -5.50 -6.27 -6.41
C GLY A 46 -5.60 -5.95 -4.93
N LEU A 47 -6.68 -5.31 -4.51
CA LEU A 47 -6.91 -5.04 -3.10
C LEU A 47 -7.24 -6.34 -2.36
N LYS A 48 -6.52 -6.59 -1.28
CA LYS A 48 -6.69 -7.82 -0.51
C LYS A 48 -6.49 -7.54 0.97
N ARG A 49 -7.40 -8.03 1.79
CA ARG A 49 -7.24 -8.00 3.24
C ARG A 49 -6.30 -9.15 3.65
N LEU A 50 -5.36 -8.87 4.54
CA LEU A 50 -4.37 -9.84 4.98
C LEU A 50 -4.71 -10.34 6.39
N GLN A 51 -4.35 -9.56 7.41
CA GLN A 51 -4.64 -9.90 8.80
C GLN A 51 -4.97 -8.63 9.57
N ASP A 52 -5.80 -8.75 10.58
CA ASP A 52 -6.24 -7.61 11.40
C ASP A 52 -6.77 -6.49 10.49
N ASP A 53 -6.20 -5.29 10.61
CA ASP A 53 -6.55 -4.14 9.78
C ASP A 53 -5.52 -3.87 8.67
N TYR A 54 -4.66 -4.86 8.36
CA TYR A 54 -3.69 -4.77 7.27
C TYR A 54 -4.29 -5.22 5.96
N TRP A 55 -3.99 -4.46 4.92
CA TRP A 55 -4.44 -4.69 3.55
C TRP A 55 -3.27 -4.49 2.60
N GLU A 56 -3.37 -5.06 1.42
CA GLU A 56 -2.41 -4.76 0.36
C GLU A 56 -3.11 -4.39 -0.92
N VAL A 57 -2.44 -3.59 -1.75
CA VAL A 57 -2.84 -3.28 -3.11
C VAL A 57 -1.61 -3.47 -3.99
N ARG A 58 -1.83 -4.00 -5.20
CA ARG A 58 -0.74 -4.25 -6.13
C ARG A 58 -0.39 -3.02 -6.94
N GLN A 59 0.92 -2.89 -7.21
CA GLN A 59 1.43 -1.94 -8.18
C GLN A 59 2.31 -2.73 -9.17
N GLY A 60 1.77 -3.01 -10.35
CA GLY A 60 2.46 -3.83 -11.35
C GLY A 60 2.53 -5.29 -10.94
N LEU A 61 3.52 -6.02 -11.46
CA LEU A 61 3.63 -7.47 -11.27
C LEU A 61 4.31 -7.84 -9.95
N HIS A 62 5.22 -7.01 -9.47
CA HIS A 62 6.13 -7.42 -8.39
C HIS A 62 6.02 -6.58 -7.13
N ILE A 63 5.42 -5.40 -7.20
CA ILE A 63 5.37 -4.51 -6.05
C ILE A 63 3.98 -4.50 -5.45
N ARG A 64 3.93 -4.62 -4.13
CA ARG A 64 2.71 -4.54 -3.35
C ARG A 64 2.86 -3.43 -2.33
N ILE A 65 1.77 -2.78 -2.02
CA ILE A 65 1.74 -1.68 -1.06
C ILE A 65 0.92 -2.18 0.13
N LEU A 66 1.58 -2.26 1.29
CA LEU A 66 0.94 -2.68 2.54
C LEU A 66 0.47 -1.45 3.28
N PHE A 67 -0.78 -1.47 3.73
CA PHE A 67 -1.32 -0.36 4.51
C PHE A 67 -2.23 -0.89 5.60
N ARG A 68 -2.40 -0.08 6.65
CA ARG A 68 -3.40 -0.32 7.68
C ARG A 68 -4.56 0.60 7.44
N TRP A 69 -5.76 0.06 7.56
CA TRP A 69 -6.98 0.82 7.32
C TRP A 69 -7.83 0.78 8.57
N ARG A 70 -7.89 1.91 9.28
CA ARG A 70 -8.66 2.04 10.51
C ARG A 70 -9.54 3.27 10.41
N GLN A 71 -10.86 3.07 10.43
CA GLN A 71 -11.83 4.16 10.32
C GLN A 71 -11.56 5.03 9.09
N ASP A 72 -11.22 6.31 9.28
CA ASP A 72 -10.95 7.23 8.18
C ASP A 72 -9.45 7.45 7.94
N LEU A 73 -8.59 6.59 8.48
CA LEU A 73 -7.14 6.73 8.39
C LEU A 73 -6.53 5.55 7.63
N ILE A 74 -5.75 5.89 6.60
CA ILE A 74 -4.92 4.94 5.86
C ILE A 74 -3.46 5.21 6.23
N GLU A 75 -2.79 4.20 6.77
CA GLU A 75 -1.37 4.29 7.08
C GLU A 75 -0.60 3.40 6.12
N PHE A 76 0.16 4.02 5.21
CA PHE A 76 1.02 3.26 4.28
C PHE A 76 2.26 2.80 5.03
N VAL A 77 2.45 1.48 5.10
CA VAL A 77 3.43 0.86 6.00
C VAL A 77 4.66 0.36 5.27
N LEU A 78 4.49 -0.20 4.07
CA LEU A 78 5.59 -0.83 3.36
C LEU A 78 5.25 -0.92 1.87
N ALA A 79 6.28 -0.73 1.02
CA ALA A 79 6.18 -1.07 -0.38
C ALA A 79 7.28 -2.09 -0.68
N GLY A 80 6.92 -3.21 -1.30
CA GLY A 80 7.89 -4.25 -1.59
C GLY A 80 7.25 -5.44 -2.27
N ASP A 81 8.02 -6.51 -2.41
CA ASP A 81 7.51 -7.75 -2.99
C ASP A 81 6.70 -8.55 -1.95
N HIS A 82 6.15 -9.65 -2.42
CA HIS A 82 5.34 -10.53 -1.58
C HIS A 82 6.09 -10.98 -0.32
N ASP A 83 7.35 -11.36 -0.47
CA ASP A 83 8.14 -11.87 0.65
C ASP A 83 8.45 -10.78 1.67
N SER A 84 8.72 -9.56 1.21
CA SER A 84 8.96 -8.42 2.11
C SER A 84 7.75 -8.13 2.99
N ILE A 85 6.56 -8.18 2.41
CA ILE A 85 5.32 -7.96 3.16
C ILE A 85 5.09 -9.09 4.15
N LYS A 86 5.29 -10.33 3.71
CA LYS A 86 5.13 -11.50 4.57
C LYS A 86 6.07 -11.44 5.77
N ASP A 87 7.34 -11.09 5.54
CA ASP A 87 8.33 -10.95 6.60
C ASP A 87 7.95 -9.85 7.59
N PHE A 88 7.49 -8.71 7.08
CA PHE A 88 7.06 -7.61 7.94
C PHE A 88 5.92 -8.06 8.86
N LEU A 89 4.92 -8.73 8.31
CA LEU A 89 3.75 -9.17 9.08
C LEU A 89 4.11 -10.19 10.15
N LYS A 90 5.12 -11.03 9.91
CA LYS A 90 5.58 -11.99 10.91
C LYS A 90 6.19 -11.32 12.13
N LYS A 91 6.78 -10.13 11.96
CA LYS A 91 7.49 -9.41 13.02
C LYS A 91 6.62 -8.39 13.75
N SER A 92 5.41 -8.20 13.29
CA SER A 92 4.52 -7.19 13.88
C SER A 92 3.52 -7.76 14.89
#